data_2e904d82d5639d310cbed8139f01ac8e
#
_entry.id   2e904d82d5639d310cbed8139f01ac8e
#
_cell.length_a   1.000
_cell.length_b   1.000
_cell.length_c   1.000
_cell.angle_alpha   90.00
_cell.angle_beta   90.00
_cell.angle_gamma   90.00
#
_symmetry.space_group_name_H-M   'P 1'
#
loop_
_entity.id
_entity.type
_entity.pdbx_description
1 polymer ?
#
loop_
_entity_poly.entity_id
_entity_poly.type
_entity_poly.pdbx_seq_one_letter_code
_entity_poly.pdbx_strand_id
1 'polypeptide(L)'
;AKALGISVVELFGGPTREEVRLYWSHCGTTRARHYQLLGTPPLETMDDIAALGREVVSKGFTALKTNIVMPGDPASVYFTGFGGEPGTTDGTVSKRMLTHIETLIGTLRDAVGPEVDINLDLNFNFKPEACMRIAQLLEPFDLLWLEIDMYDHQAIRQIKDSTSTKICTGENLFYMREFIPYFESRAADVFMIDVPWNGFSQSKKIGDLTEVYQLNVAPHNYYSHLASFISASLCAVLPNVRILEIDIDDVPWKNDLVTTVPEISNGYMNVPTTPGWGTGLNLESIQDHLWQNRRANW
;
A
#
# COMPACT_ATOMS: atom_id res chain seq x y z
N ALA A 1 -8.31 11.47 23.81
CA ALA A 1 -7.75 10.23 24.33
C ALA A 1 -6.69 10.52 25.41
N LYS A 2 -5.57 11.19 25.11
CA LYS A 2 -4.49 11.47 26.12
C LYS A 2 -4.99 12.14 27.39
N ALA A 3 -5.87 13.16 27.28
CA ALA A 3 -6.43 13.86 28.43
C ALA A 3 -7.30 12.95 29.34
N LEU A 4 -7.83 11.87 28.79
CA LEU A 4 -8.64 10.87 29.50
C LEU A 4 -7.81 9.67 29.97
N GLY A 5 -6.52 9.60 29.64
CA GLY A 5 -5.65 8.46 29.96
C GLY A 5 -5.97 7.17 29.21
N ILE A 6 -6.67 7.25 28.05
CA ILE A 6 -7.08 6.11 27.25
C ILE A 6 -6.48 6.17 25.84
N SER A 7 -6.44 5.04 25.14
CA SER A 7 -6.06 4.98 23.72
C SER A 7 -7.14 5.62 22.82
N VAL A 8 -6.79 5.97 21.59
CA VAL A 8 -7.78 6.40 20.59
C VAL A 8 -8.73 5.26 20.25
N VAL A 9 -8.26 4.03 20.24
CA VAL A 9 -9.09 2.83 20.00
C VAL A 9 -10.21 2.73 21.04
N GLU A 10 -9.88 2.88 22.33
CA GLU A 10 -10.90 2.89 23.42
C GLU A 10 -11.87 4.08 23.29
N LEU A 11 -11.39 5.26 22.87
CA LEU A 11 -12.26 6.43 22.64
C LEU A 11 -13.32 6.18 21.56
N PHE A 12 -13.04 5.29 20.61
CA PHE A 12 -13.97 4.91 19.52
C PHE A 12 -14.71 3.59 19.76
N GLY A 13 -14.76 3.10 21.01
CA GLY A 13 -15.59 1.96 21.41
C GLY A 13 -14.82 0.67 21.68
N GLY A 14 -13.50 0.70 21.59
CA GLY A 14 -12.63 -0.45 21.82
C GLY A 14 -12.31 -1.25 20.56
N PRO A 15 -11.37 -2.19 20.65
CA PRO A 15 -10.86 -2.91 19.50
C PRO A 15 -11.78 -4.07 19.08
N THR A 16 -11.93 -4.27 17.78
CA THR A 16 -12.53 -5.46 17.15
C THR A 16 -11.49 -6.57 16.95
N ARG A 17 -10.20 -6.26 17.10
CA ARG A 17 -9.04 -7.16 16.98
C ARG A 17 -7.87 -6.64 17.80
N GLU A 18 -7.00 -7.54 18.24
CA GLU A 18 -5.81 -7.20 19.06
C GLU A 18 -4.57 -6.93 18.22
N GLU A 19 -4.55 -7.45 17.00
CA GLU A 19 -3.47 -7.28 16.03
C GLU A 19 -4.02 -7.01 14.62
N VAL A 20 -3.22 -6.37 13.79
CA VAL A 20 -3.56 -6.03 12.39
C VAL A 20 -2.59 -6.73 11.46
N ARG A 21 -3.12 -7.53 10.52
CA ARG A 21 -2.34 -8.14 9.44
C ARG A 21 -1.77 -7.06 8.55
N LEU A 22 -0.50 -7.20 8.14
CA LEU A 22 0.22 -6.25 7.31
C LEU A 22 0.62 -6.87 5.98
N TYR A 23 0.73 -6.03 4.93
CA TYR A 23 1.49 -6.38 3.75
C TYR A 23 2.72 -5.49 3.60
N TRP A 24 3.83 -6.09 3.12
CA TRP A 24 5.04 -5.35 2.77
C TRP A 24 4.77 -4.53 1.51
N SER A 25 4.62 -3.22 1.66
CA SER A 25 4.36 -2.31 0.56
C SER A 25 5.63 -1.94 -0.20
N HIS A 26 5.47 -1.45 -1.44
CA HIS A 26 6.55 -1.03 -2.32
C HIS A 26 7.71 -2.03 -2.41
N CYS A 27 7.37 -3.33 -2.29
CA CYS A 27 8.33 -4.43 -2.31
C CYS A 27 9.12 -4.42 -3.62
N GLY A 28 10.39 -4.06 -3.55
CA GLY A 28 11.27 -3.83 -4.70
C GLY A 28 11.28 -2.41 -5.25
N THR A 29 10.20 -1.65 -5.14
CA THR A 29 10.09 -0.28 -5.67
C THR A 29 11.10 0.66 -5.01
N THR A 30 11.15 0.66 -3.68
CA THR A 30 12.10 1.51 -2.94
C THR A 30 13.54 1.05 -3.16
N ARG A 31 13.79 -0.26 -3.22
CA ARG A 31 15.13 -0.81 -3.51
C ARG A 31 15.62 -0.47 -4.90
N ALA A 32 14.78 -0.54 -5.92
CA ALA A 32 15.16 -0.17 -7.29
C ALA A 32 15.70 1.26 -7.39
N ARG A 33 15.25 2.16 -6.50
CA ARG A 33 15.63 3.57 -6.52
C ARG A 33 16.72 3.93 -5.52
N HIS A 34 16.74 3.28 -4.36
CA HIS A 34 17.48 3.74 -3.17
C HIS A 34 18.23 2.61 -2.44
N TYR A 35 18.58 1.51 -3.13
CA TYR A 35 19.25 0.36 -2.51
C TYR A 35 20.50 0.74 -1.70
N GLN A 36 21.28 1.73 -2.17
CA GLN A 36 22.47 2.20 -1.46
C GLN A 36 22.14 2.86 -0.13
N LEU A 37 21.09 3.69 -0.07
CA LEU A 37 20.61 4.32 1.16
C LEU A 37 20.08 3.28 2.15
N LEU A 38 19.41 2.26 1.63
CA LEU A 38 18.82 1.18 2.43
C LEU A 38 19.84 0.15 2.88
N GLY A 39 21.05 0.14 2.28
CA GLY A 39 22.05 -0.91 2.51
C GLY A 39 21.63 -2.29 2.01
N THR A 40 20.74 -2.35 1.01
CA THR A 40 20.23 -3.59 0.39
C THR A 40 20.98 -3.89 -0.91
N PRO A 41 20.95 -5.15 -1.40
CA PRO A 41 21.44 -5.47 -2.74
C PRO A 41 20.66 -4.72 -3.83
N PRO A 42 21.28 -4.40 -4.98
CA PRO A 42 20.59 -3.90 -6.16
C PRO A 42 19.64 -4.96 -6.73
N LEU A 43 18.69 -4.55 -7.54
CA LEU A 43 17.75 -5.43 -8.24
C LEU A 43 18.11 -5.46 -9.75
N GLU A 44 19.11 -6.24 -10.14
CA GLU A 44 19.63 -6.27 -11.51
C GLU A 44 18.92 -7.30 -12.39
N THR A 45 18.39 -8.36 -11.78
CA THR A 45 17.83 -9.51 -12.48
C THR A 45 16.51 -9.98 -11.84
N MET A 46 15.80 -10.88 -12.52
CA MET A 46 14.63 -11.56 -11.94
C MET A 46 15.01 -12.49 -10.78
N ASP A 47 16.24 -12.99 -10.71
CA ASP A 47 16.72 -13.78 -9.57
C ASP A 47 16.81 -12.91 -8.29
N ASP A 48 17.12 -11.62 -8.42
CA ASP A 48 17.10 -10.68 -7.31
C ASP A 48 15.67 -10.38 -6.84
N ILE A 49 14.71 -10.32 -7.77
CA ILE A 49 13.28 -10.24 -7.44
C ILE A 49 12.83 -11.51 -6.70
N ALA A 50 13.25 -12.68 -7.15
CA ALA A 50 12.95 -13.93 -6.45
C ALA A 50 13.60 -13.99 -5.05
N ALA A 51 14.82 -13.46 -4.90
CA ALA A 51 15.49 -13.36 -3.60
C ALA A 51 14.72 -12.43 -2.64
N LEU A 52 14.22 -11.30 -3.14
CA LEU A 52 13.36 -10.39 -2.38
C LEU A 52 12.05 -11.07 -1.95
N GLY A 53 11.40 -11.83 -2.85
CA GLY A 53 10.20 -12.62 -2.48
C GLY A 53 10.48 -13.60 -1.34
N ARG A 54 11.61 -14.31 -1.38
CA ARG A 54 12.04 -15.20 -0.28
C ARG A 54 12.31 -14.43 1.03
N GLU A 55 12.82 -13.21 0.94
CA GLU A 55 13.02 -12.35 2.11
C GLU A 55 11.69 -11.97 2.77
N VAL A 56 10.65 -11.64 2.00
CA VAL A 56 9.30 -11.38 2.50
C VAL A 56 8.82 -12.54 3.37
N VAL A 57 8.93 -13.77 2.86
CA VAL A 57 8.57 -15.00 3.60
C VAL A 57 9.42 -15.18 4.86
N SER A 58 10.74 -14.98 4.75
CA SER A 58 11.66 -15.16 5.87
C SER A 58 11.43 -14.19 7.02
N LYS A 59 10.87 -13.01 6.73
CA LYS A 59 10.45 -12.00 7.72
C LYS A 59 9.02 -12.23 8.24
N GLY A 60 8.37 -13.31 7.84
CA GLY A 60 7.05 -13.73 8.31
C GLY A 60 5.89 -12.97 7.69
N PHE A 61 6.11 -12.15 6.65
CA PHE A 61 5.00 -11.51 5.95
C PHE A 61 4.22 -12.52 5.13
N THR A 62 2.91 -12.41 5.20
CA THR A 62 1.96 -13.24 4.45
C THR A 62 1.33 -12.52 3.27
N ALA A 63 1.76 -11.29 3.01
CA ALA A 63 1.34 -10.48 1.87
C ALA A 63 2.41 -9.46 1.48
N LEU A 64 2.48 -9.13 0.19
CA LEU A 64 3.31 -8.05 -0.37
C LEU A 64 2.55 -7.25 -1.42
N LYS A 65 2.96 -5.98 -1.62
CA LYS A 65 2.54 -5.14 -2.75
C LYS A 65 3.79 -4.66 -3.50
N THR A 66 3.79 -4.76 -4.81
CA THR A 66 4.83 -4.21 -5.68
C THR A 66 4.24 -3.30 -6.74
N ASN A 67 5.04 -2.42 -7.31
CA ASN A 67 4.75 -1.76 -8.58
C ASN A 67 5.41 -2.55 -9.72
N ILE A 68 5.37 -2.04 -10.95
CA ILE A 68 6.04 -2.66 -12.08
C ILE A 68 7.54 -2.33 -11.99
N VAL A 69 8.28 -3.13 -11.22
CA VAL A 69 9.74 -3.03 -11.09
C VAL A 69 10.39 -3.58 -12.36
N MET A 70 11.35 -2.83 -12.89
CA MET A 70 12.17 -3.17 -14.05
C MET A 70 13.60 -3.45 -13.57
N PRO A 71 13.97 -4.73 -13.33
CA PRO A 71 15.34 -5.06 -12.94
C PRO A 71 16.36 -4.65 -14.01
N GLY A 72 17.55 -4.23 -13.56
CA GLY A 72 18.61 -3.77 -14.45
C GLY A 72 19.71 -3.02 -13.72
N ASP A 73 20.69 -2.52 -14.46
CA ASP A 73 21.75 -1.65 -13.93
C ASP A 73 21.75 -0.31 -14.70
N PRO A 74 21.12 0.74 -14.11
CA PRO A 74 20.34 0.74 -12.87
C PRO A 74 18.95 0.09 -13.02
N ALA A 75 18.41 -0.45 -11.93
CA ALA A 75 17.01 -0.83 -11.87
C ALA A 75 16.11 0.41 -11.93
N SER A 76 14.88 0.23 -12.44
CA SER A 76 13.88 1.30 -12.51
C SER A 76 12.49 0.79 -12.14
N VAL A 77 11.52 1.71 -12.05
CA VAL A 77 10.12 1.39 -11.81
C VAL A 77 9.29 2.08 -12.90
N TYR A 78 8.39 1.33 -13.52
CA TYR A 78 7.46 1.90 -14.49
C TYR A 78 6.41 2.74 -13.77
N PHE A 79 6.73 4.03 -13.62
CA PHE A 79 5.96 4.94 -12.81
C PHE A 79 5.99 6.36 -13.42
N THR A 80 4.96 6.68 -14.17
CA THR A 80 4.87 7.98 -14.87
C THR A 80 4.82 9.12 -13.86
N GLY A 81 5.74 10.07 -14.00
CA GLY A 81 5.73 11.31 -13.19
C GLY A 81 6.54 11.29 -11.90
N PHE A 82 7.13 10.15 -11.50
CA PHE A 82 7.93 10.04 -10.26
C PHE A 82 9.38 9.61 -10.49
N GLY A 83 9.96 9.97 -11.64
CA GLY A 83 11.36 9.66 -11.94
C GLY A 83 11.63 8.19 -12.30
N GLY A 84 10.58 7.41 -12.57
CA GLY A 84 10.68 6.07 -13.13
C GLY A 84 10.80 6.09 -14.67
N GLU A 85 10.76 4.92 -15.28
CA GLU A 85 10.65 4.79 -16.72
C GLU A 85 9.42 5.56 -17.23
N PRO A 86 9.56 6.43 -18.23
CA PRO A 86 8.44 7.17 -18.76
C PRO A 86 7.43 6.19 -19.37
N GLY A 87 6.21 6.20 -18.85
CA GLY A 87 5.09 5.53 -19.46
C GLY A 87 4.77 6.12 -20.84
N THR A 88 3.91 5.44 -21.57
CA THR A 88 3.38 6.01 -22.81
C THR A 88 2.40 7.15 -22.48
N THR A 89 2.49 8.26 -23.20
CA THR A 89 1.59 9.42 -22.97
C THR A 89 0.12 9.09 -23.24
N ASP A 90 -0.15 8.04 -24.00
CA ASP A 90 -1.48 7.53 -24.32
C ASP A 90 -2.04 6.56 -23.25
N GLY A 91 -1.21 6.14 -22.27
CA GLY A 91 -1.61 5.23 -21.21
C GLY A 91 -1.94 3.81 -21.68
N THR A 92 -1.40 3.39 -22.83
CA THR A 92 -1.56 2.03 -23.37
C THR A 92 -0.51 1.08 -22.77
N VAL A 93 -0.74 -0.24 -22.91
CA VAL A 93 0.23 -1.26 -22.51
C VAL A 93 0.75 -2.03 -23.73
N SER A 94 2.06 -2.06 -23.91
CA SER A 94 2.69 -2.83 -24.98
C SER A 94 2.69 -4.34 -24.68
N LYS A 95 2.81 -5.19 -25.73
CA LYS A 95 2.99 -6.63 -25.56
C LYS A 95 4.21 -6.97 -24.71
N ARG A 96 5.33 -6.23 -24.92
CA ARG A 96 6.56 -6.40 -24.14
C ARG A 96 6.32 -6.13 -22.65
N MET A 97 5.56 -5.06 -22.33
CA MET A 97 5.24 -4.72 -20.95
C MET A 97 4.30 -5.76 -20.31
N LEU A 98 3.33 -6.28 -21.04
CA LEU A 98 2.49 -7.39 -20.55
C LEU A 98 3.33 -8.62 -20.21
N THR A 99 4.23 -9.05 -21.11
CA THR A 99 5.16 -10.16 -20.83
C THR A 99 6.03 -9.89 -19.60
N HIS A 100 6.50 -8.64 -19.45
CA HIS A 100 7.30 -8.26 -18.28
C HIS A 100 6.48 -8.34 -16.98
N ILE A 101 5.26 -7.81 -16.96
CA ILE A 101 4.36 -7.88 -15.79
C ILE A 101 4.08 -9.34 -15.42
N GLU A 102 3.77 -10.17 -16.41
CA GLU A 102 3.55 -11.62 -16.20
C GLU A 102 4.78 -12.30 -15.59
N THR A 103 5.97 -12.01 -16.14
CA THR A 103 7.23 -12.55 -15.63
C THR A 103 7.52 -12.07 -14.21
N LEU A 104 7.34 -10.78 -13.90
CA LEU A 104 7.56 -10.21 -12.58
C LEU A 104 6.66 -10.88 -11.53
N ILE A 105 5.37 -10.94 -11.80
CA ILE A 105 4.41 -11.54 -10.87
C ILE A 105 4.60 -13.05 -10.74
N GLY A 106 4.88 -13.74 -11.85
CA GLY A 106 5.22 -15.17 -11.83
C GLY A 106 6.47 -15.45 -10.99
N THR A 107 7.53 -14.65 -11.16
CA THR A 107 8.75 -14.77 -10.36
C THR A 107 8.48 -14.57 -8.86
N LEU A 108 7.69 -13.58 -8.49
CA LEU A 108 7.30 -13.37 -7.08
C LEU A 108 6.45 -14.53 -6.58
N ARG A 109 5.45 -14.98 -7.34
CA ARG A 109 4.57 -16.12 -6.95
C ARG A 109 5.37 -17.40 -6.73
N ASP A 110 6.30 -17.73 -7.60
CA ASP A 110 7.19 -18.87 -7.46
C ASP A 110 8.09 -18.76 -6.21
N ALA A 111 8.56 -17.55 -5.91
CA ALA A 111 9.44 -17.29 -4.79
C ALA A 111 8.74 -17.31 -3.42
N VAL A 112 7.50 -16.79 -3.34
CA VAL A 112 6.77 -16.68 -2.08
C VAL A 112 5.87 -17.89 -1.80
N GLY A 113 5.56 -18.69 -2.82
CA GLY A 113 4.65 -19.84 -2.71
C GLY A 113 3.16 -19.43 -2.74
N PRO A 114 2.23 -20.41 -2.69
CA PRO A 114 0.80 -20.17 -2.89
C PRO A 114 0.11 -19.49 -1.71
N GLU A 115 0.67 -19.55 -0.50
CA GLU A 115 0.03 -19.06 0.73
C GLU A 115 0.27 -17.56 0.99
N VAL A 116 1.19 -16.93 0.26
CA VAL A 116 1.48 -15.50 0.42
C VAL A 116 0.69 -14.69 -0.61
N ASP A 117 -0.09 -13.73 -0.16
CA ASP A 117 -0.84 -12.84 -1.02
C ASP A 117 0.10 -11.87 -1.78
N ILE A 118 -0.20 -11.62 -3.04
CA ILE A 118 0.51 -10.64 -3.87
C ILE A 118 -0.48 -9.59 -4.34
N ASN A 119 -0.07 -8.32 -4.26
CA ASN A 119 -0.75 -7.18 -4.84
C ASN A 119 0.14 -6.52 -5.88
N LEU A 120 -0.45 -6.07 -6.98
CA LEU A 120 0.22 -5.20 -7.95
C LEU A 120 -0.48 -3.85 -7.97
N ASP A 121 0.31 -2.79 -7.83
CA ASP A 121 -0.16 -1.43 -7.91
C ASP A 121 0.23 -0.83 -9.25
N LEU A 122 -0.79 -0.45 -10.04
CA LEU A 122 -0.64 0.18 -11.35
C LEU A 122 -0.55 1.69 -11.28
N ASN A 123 -0.87 2.30 -10.14
CA ASN A 123 -1.00 3.74 -9.98
C ASN A 123 -1.91 4.36 -11.09
N PHE A 124 -1.61 5.58 -11.54
CA PHE A 124 -2.30 6.25 -12.66
C PHE A 124 -1.67 5.95 -14.03
N ASN A 125 -0.90 4.88 -14.18
CA ASN A 125 -0.07 4.67 -15.38
C ASN A 125 -0.87 4.32 -16.64
N PHE A 126 -2.07 3.75 -16.49
CA PHE A 126 -2.78 3.12 -17.60
C PHE A 126 -4.21 3.62 -17.76
N LYS A 127 -4.70 3.61 -18.99
CA LYS A 127 -6.11 3.81 -19.31
C LYS A 127 -6.91 2.51 -19.15
N PRO A 128 -8.27 2.59 -19.11
CA PRO A 128 -9.11 1.43 -18.81
C PRO A 128 -8.85 0.19 -19.67
N GLU A 129 -8.63 0.37 -20.98
CA GLU A 129 -8.31 -0.75 -21.89
C GLU A 129 -7.05 -1.52 -21.46
N ALA A 130 -6.00 -0.79 -21.14
CA ALA A 130 -4.74 -1.40 -20.69
C ALA A 130 -4.90 -2.06 -19.31
N CYS A 131 -5.63 -1.43 -18.38
CA CYS A 131 -5.95 -2.04 -17.07
C CYS A 131 -6.73 -3.36 -17.23
N MET A 132 -7.72 -3.42 -18.13
CA MET A 132 -8.46 -4.67 -18.41
C MET A 132 -7.55 -5.78 -18.90
N ARG A 133 -6.64 -5.48 -19.83
CA ARG A 133 -5.68 -6.47 -20.36
C ARG A 133 -4.72 -6.97 -19.28
N ILE A 134 -4.24 -6.08 -18.42
CA ILE A 134 -3.36 -6.46 -17.29
C ILE A 134 -4.14 -7.30 -16.28
N ALA A 135 -5.36 -6.89 -15.92
CA ALA A 135 -6.19 -7.61 -14.97
C ALA A 135 -6.50 -9.04 -15.42
N GLN A 136 -6.85 -9.23 -16.71
CA GLN A 136 -7.10 -10.55 -17.32
C GLN A 136 -5.81 -11.40 -17.40
N LEU A 137 -4.68 -10.78 -17.74
CA LEU A 137 -3.38 -11.46 -17.78
C LEU A 137 -3.01 -12.06 -16.41
N LEU A 138 -3.38 -11.38 -15.34
CA LEU A 138 -2.98 -11.74 -13.97
C LEU A 138 -3.95 -12.69 -13.26
N GLU A 139 -5.07 -13.06 -13.86
CA GLU A 139 -6.03 -14.01 -13.27
C GLU A 139 -5.40 -15.33 -12.79
N PRO A 140 -4.45 -15.96 -13.54
CA PRO A 140 -3.85 -17.22 -13.11
C PRO A 140 -3.00 -17.13 -11.83
N PHE A 141 -2.60 -15.91 -11.42
CA PHE A 141 -1.73 -15.70 -10.26
C PHE A 141 -2.49 -15.51 -8.95
N ASP A 142 -3.81 -15.45 -8.97
CA ASP A 142 -4.69 -15.26 -7.80
C ASP A 142 -4.18 -14.14 -6.88
N LEU A 143 -4.15 -12.91 -7.42
CA LEU A 143 -3.75 -11.74 -6.65
C LEU A 143 -4.78 -11.45 -5.54
N LEU A 144 -4.31 -10.95 -4.40
CA LEU A 144 -5.19 -10.39 -3.37
C LEU A 144 -6.01 -9.23 -3.94
N TRP A 145 -5.36 -8.37 -4.75
CA TRP A 145 -5.98 -7.39 -5.65
C TRP A 145 -4.99 -6.81 -6.66
N LEU A 146 -5.54 -6.24 -7.72
CA LEU A 146 -4.89 -5.29 -8.60
C LEU A 146 -5.34 -3.89 -8.18
N GLU A 147 -4.40 -3.02 -7.82
CA GLU A 147 -4.66 -1.66 -7.41
C GLU A 147 -4.64 -0.73 -8.61
N ILE A 148 -5.69 0.09 -8.74
CA ILE A 148 -5.88 0.99 -9.88
C ILE A 148 -6.35 2.33 -9.38
N ASP A 149 -5.56 3.36 -9.62
CA ASP A 149 -5.92 4.73 -9.35
C ASP A 149 -6.56 5.38 -10.57
N MET A 150 -7.80 5.75 -10.43
CA MET A 150 -8.58 6.38 -11.49
C MET A 150 -9.75 7.14 -10.90
N TYR A 151 -9.98 8.38 -11.34
CA TYR A 151 -11.09 9.19 -10.85
C TYR A 151 -12.44 8.87 -11.50
N ASP A 152 -12.47 8.01 -12.52
CA ASP A 152 -13.70 7.53 -13.16
C ASP A 152 -14.13 6.19 -12.56
N HIS A 153 -15.07 6.24 -11.61
CA HIS A 153 -15.60 5.06 -10.95
C HIS A 153 -16.34 4.10 -11.92
N GLN A 154 -16.90 4.61 -13.03
CA GLN A 154 -17.55 3.77 -14.05
C GLN A 154 -16.52 2.99 -14.86
N ALA A 155 -15.38 3.62 -15.17
CA ALA A 155 -14.28 2.93 -15.85
C ALA A 155 -13.68 1.83 -14.96
N ILE A 156 -13.47 2.08 -13.65
CA ILE A 156 -13.02 1.03 -12.71
C ILE A 156 -14.06 -0.10 -12.63
N ARG A 157 -15.34 0.23 -12.61
CA ARG A 157 -16.40 -0.79 -12.65
C ARG A 157 -16.33 -1.66 -13.90
N GLN A 158 -16.09 -1.07 -15.07
CA GLN A 158 -15.92 -1.82 -16.33
C GLN A 158 -14.68 -2.73 -16.27
N ILE A 159 -13.59 -2.26 -15.70
CA ILE A 159 -12.39 -3.10 -15.50
C ILE A 159 -12.73 -4.28 -14.61
N LYS A 160 -13.35 -4.04 -13.47
CA LYS A 160 -13.77 -5.09 -12.53
C LYS A 160 -14.68 -6.13 -13.19
N ASP A 161 -15.64 -5.70 -13.99
CA ASP A 161 -16.56 -6.62 -14.68
C ASP A 161 -15.90 -7.46 -15.79
N SER A 162 -14.69 -7.07 -16.22
CA SER A 162 -13.94 -7.75 -17.28
C SER A 162 -13.00 -8.86 -16.79
N THR A 163 -12.87 -9.06 -15.48
CA THR A 163 -11.88 -9.97 -14.89
C THR A 163 -12.38 -10.63 -13.61
N SER A 164 -11.77 -11.76 -13.25
CA SER A 164 -11.91 -12.39 -11.93
C SER A 164 -10.92 -11.85 -10.90
N THR A 165 -9.88 -11.12 -11.32
CA THR A 165 -8.94 -10.44 -10.43
C THR A 165 -9.66 -9.37 -9.61
N LYS A 166 -9.51 -9.41 -8.29
CA LYS A 166 -10.10 -8.41 -7.40
C LYS A 166 -9.48 -7.03 -7.65
N ILE A 167 -10.29 -5.99 -7.61
CA ILE A 167 -9.85 -4.61 -7.84
C ILE A 167 -9.85 -3.83 -6.52
N CYS A 168 -8.79 -3.07 -6.30
CA CYS A 168 -8.63 -2.14 -5.20
C CYS A 168 -8.42 -0.72 -5.72
N THR A 169 -8.93 0.30 -5.01
CA THR A 169 -8.80 1.72 -5.36
C THR A 169 -9.08 2.60 -4.16
N GLY A 170 -8.83 3.89 -4.26
CA GLY A 170 -9.38 4.89 -3.36
C GLY A 170 -8.38 5.66 -2.51
N GLU A 171 -7.07 5.41 -2.59
CA GLU A 171 -6.06 6.14 -1.82
C GLU A 171 -6.07 7.65 -2.11
N ASN A 172 -6.49 8.04 -3.31
CA ASN A 172 -6.53 9.44 -3.78
C ASN A 172 -7.90 10.11 -3.60
N LEU A 173 -8.86 9.47 -2.90
CA LEU A 173 -10.18 10.02 -2.66
C LEU A 173 -10.24 10.78 -1.33
N PHE A 174 -10.87 11.95 -1.35
CA PHE A 174 -11.02 12.83 -0.20
C PHE A 174 -12.47 12.92 0.26
N TYR A 175 -12.66 12.74 1.55
CA TYR A 175 -13.96 12.79 2.20
C TYR A 175 -14.98 11.79 1.67
N MET A 176 -15.95 11.46 2.48
CA MET A 176 -17.00 10.48 2.17
C MET A 176 -17.68 10.72 0.81
N ARG A 177 -17.91 11.99 0.45
CA ARG A 177 -18.61 12.35 -0.80
C ARG A 177 -17.91 11.83 -2.07
N GLU A 178 -16.58 11.69 -2.05
CA GLU A 178 -15.84 11.17 -3.21
C GLU A 178 -15.89 9.63 -3.27
N PHE A 179 -16.03 8.97 -2.12
CA PHE A 179 -16.19 7.50 -2.07
C PHE A 179 -17.59 7.02 -2.47
N ILE A 180 -18.65 7.80 -2.20
CA ILE A 180 -20.04 7.39 -2.45
C ILE A 180 -20.26 6.91 -3.89
N PRO A 181 -19.86 7.62 -4.97
CA PRO A 181 -20.06 7.15 -6.34
C PRO A 181 -19.39 5.80 -6.63
N TYR A 182 -18.24 5.53 -6.01
CA TYR A 182 -17.53 4.25 -6.15
C TYR A 182 -18.26 3.12 -5.41
N PHE A 183 -18.85 3.40 -4.25
CA PHE A 183 -19.65 2.42 -3.52
C PHE A 183 -20.96 2.10 -4.26
N GLU A 184 -21.67 3.12 -4.70
CA GLU A 184 -22.94 2.97 -5.43
C GLU A 184 -22.77 2.18 -6.74
N SER A 185 -21.69 2.43 -7.47
CA SER A 185 -21.37 1.68 -8.69
C SER A 185 -20.71 0.33 -8.42
N ARG A 186 -20.34 0.03 -7.13
CA ARG A 186 -19.54 -1.14 -6.76
C ARG A 186 -18.26 -1.25 -7.60
N ALA A 187 -17.58 -0.13 -7.77
CA ALA A 187 -16.42 0.02 -8.64
C ALA A 187 -15.26 -0.91 -8.29
N ALA A 188 -15.04 -1.19 -7.02
CA ALA A 188 -13.95 -2.04 -6.53
C ALA A 188 -14.44 -3.04 -5.47
N ASP A 189 -13.57 -3.99 -5.10
CA ASP A 189 -13.81 -5.00 -4.07
C ASP A 189 -13.25 -4.55 -2.72
N VAL A 190 -12.17 -3.75 -2.76
CA VAL A 190 -11.46 -3.23 -1.59
C VAL A 190 -11.22 -1.74 -1.77
N PHE A 191 -11.37 -0.98 -0.70
CA PHE A 191 -11.13 0.47 -0.72
C PHE A 191 -9.98 0.85 0.19
N MET A 192 -9.02 1.60 -0.35
CA MET A 192 -7.89 2.15 0.38
C MET A 192 -8.24 3.54 0.88
N ILE A 193 -8.42 3.65 2.19
CA ILE A 193 -8.68 4.94 2.84
C ILE A 193 -7.35 5.49 3.32
N ASP A 194 -6.91 6.63 2.80
CA ASP A 194 -5.77 7.34 3.35
C ASP A 194 -6.17 8.09 4.62
N VAL A 195 -5.68 7.59 5.77
CA VAL A 195 -6.08 8.14 7.07
C VAL A 195 -5.45 9.50 7.36
N PRO A 196 -4.16 9.75 7.10
CA PRO A 196 -3.58 11.08 7.19
C PRO A 196 -4.28 12.14 6.36
N TRP A 197 -4.70 11.82 5.15
CA TRP A 197 -5.34 12.77 4.23
C TRP A 197 -6.80 13.05 4.59
N ASN A 198 -7.53 12.05 5.05
CA ASN A 198 -8.94 12.18 5.40
C ASN A 198 -9.16 12.59 6.87
N GLY A 199 -8.18 12.35 7.73
CA GLY A 199 -8.33 12.46 9.17
C GLY A 199 -9.11 11.28 9.77
N PHE A 200 -8.78 10.89 11.01
CA PHE A 200 -9.29 9.67 11.64
C PHE A 200 -10.82 9.59 11.69
N SER A 201 -11.48 10.66 12.15
CA SER A 201 -12.94 10.68 12.27
C SER A 201 -13.66 10.53 10.92
N GLN A 202 -13.11 11.12 9.87
CA GLN A 202 -13.68 11.00 8.53
C GLN A 202 -13.41 9.60 7.96
N SER A 203 -12.20 9.08 8.15
CA SER A 203 -11.84 7.71 7.73
C SER A 203 -12.71 6.66 8.41
N LYS A 204 -13.04 6.84 9.71
CA LYS A 204 -13.97 5.95 10.42
C LYS A 204 -15.37 5.97 9.78
N LYS A 205 -15.89 7.14 9.44
CA LYS A 205 -17.20 7.27 8.76
C LYS A 205 -17.20 6.62 7.37
N ILE A 206 -16.09 6.77 6.61
CA ILE A 206 -15.94 6.12 5.31
C ILE A 206 -15.93 4.60 5.49
N GLY A 207 -15.16 4.08 6.46
CA GLY A 207 -15.11 2.66 6.77
C GLY A 207 -16.45 2.07 7.20
N ASP A 208 -17.22 2.79 8.04
CA ASP A 208 -18.56 2.39 8.45
C ASP A 208 -19.52 2.34 7.26
N LEU A 209 -19.44 3.33 6.37
CA LEU A 209 -20.25 3.33 5.16
C LEU A 209 -19.84 2.21 4.20
N THR A 210 -18.56 1.92 4.07
CA THR A 210 -18.04 0.81 3.26
C THR A 210 -18.64 -0.52 3.73
N GLU A 211 -18.79 -0.73 5.05
CA GLU A 211 -19.42 -1.91 5.61
C GLU A 211 -20.91 -2.02 5.21
N VAL A 212 -21.65 -0.92 5.22
CA VAL A 212 -23.06 -0.88 4.78
C VAL A 212 -23.21 -1.39 3.34
N TYR A 213 -22.23 -1.12 2.48
CA TYR A 213 -22.17 -1.63 1.12
C TYR A 213 -21.60 -3.07 1.02
N GLN A 214 -21.25 -3.70 2.15
CA GLN A 214 -20.63 -5.02 2.24
C GLN A 214 -19.29 -5.10 1.49
N LEU A 215 -18.48 -4.06 1.63
CA LEU A 215 -17.15 -3.93 1.03
C LEU A 215 -16.07 -3.92 2.12
N ASN A 216 -14.86 -4.29 1.76
CA ASN A 216 -13.72 -4.26 2.66
C ASN A 216 -12.89 -2.98 2.51
N VAL A 217 -12.17 -2.64 3.58
CA VAL A 217 -11.17 -1.59 3.57
C VAL A 217 -9.77 -2.16 3.80
N ALA A 218 -8.78 -1.52 3.17
CA ALA A 218 -7.36 -1.76 3.41
C ALA A 218 -6.68 -0.37 3.42
N PRO A 219 -6.47 0.25 4.60
CA PRO A 219 -6.00 1.62 4.64
C PRO A 219 -4.64 1.80 3.94
N HIS A 220 -4.55 2.84 3.10
CA HIS A 220 -3.30 3.31 2.52
C HIS A 220 -2.41 3.90 3.62
N ASN A 221 -1.15 3.48 3.69
CA ASN A 221 -0.23 3.87 4.76
C ASN A 221 1.24 3.88 4.29
N TYR A 222 1.54 4.73 3.33
CA TYR A 222 2.88 4.99 2.80
C TYR A 222 3.54 6.16 3.54
N TYR A 223 3.81 6.01 4.85
CA TYR A 223 4.25 7.13 5.69
C TYR A 223 5.14 6.67 6.86
N SER A 224 5.43 7.62 7.77
CA SER A 224 6.15 7.36 9.01
C SER A 224 5.38 6.44 9.97
N HIS A 225 6.06 5.99 11.01
CA HIS A 225 5.46 5.15 12.06
C HIS A 225 4.27 5.81 12.76
N LEU A 226 4.24 7.14 12.90
CA LEU A 226 3.07 7.81 13.49
C LEU A 226 1.81 7.53 12.67
N ALA A 227 1.90 7.59 11.34
CA ALA A 227 0.77 7.25 10.47
C ALA A 227 0.41 5.76 10.58
N SER A 228 1.39 4.87 10.75
CA SER A 228 1.14 3.44 10.96
C SER A 228 0.34 3.19 12.24
N PHE A 229 0.66 3.86 13.35
CA PHE A 229 -0.13 3.78 14.59
C PHE A 229 -1.55 4.34 14.43
N ILE A 230 -1.71 5.44 13.69
CA ILE A 230 -3.02 6.03 13.40
C ILE A 230 -3.85 5.09 12.53
N SER A 231 -3.27 4.53 11.47
CA SER A 231 -3.93 3.61 10.55
C SER A 231 -4.27 2.27 11.23
N ALA A 232 -3.37 1.73 12.07
CA ALA A 232 -3.64 0.54 12.87
C ALA A 232 -4.78 0.78 13.87
N SER A 233 -4.86 1.98 14.47
CA SER A 233 -5.99 2.35 15.34
C SER A 233 -7.32 2.39 14.57
N LEU A 234 -7.32 2.84 13.30
CA LEU A 234 -8.51 2.76 12.44
C LEU A 234 -8.88 1.31 12.16
N CYS A 235 -7.88 0.47 11.80
CA CYS A 235 -8.10 -0.96 11.57
C CYS A 235 -8.69 -1.66 12.79
N ALA A 236 -8.31 -1.25 13.99
CA ALA A 236 -8.79 -1.83 15.23
C ALA A 236 -10.27 -1.53 15.52
N VAL A 237 -10.79 -0.39 15.05
CA VAL A 237 -12.19 0.05 15.33
C VAL A 237 -13.13 -0.19 14.15
N LEU A 238 -12.68 -0.82 13.07
CA LEU A 238 -13.50 -1.18 11.91
C LEU A 238 -13.60 -2.70 11.78
N PRO A 239 -14.79 -3.29 11.63
CA PRO A 239 -14.95 -4.75 11.52
C PRO A 239 -14.52 -5.27 10.14
N ASN A 240 -14.65 -4.48 9.08
CA ASN A 240 -14.48 -4.84 7.66
C ASN A 240 -13.07 -4.59 7.10
N VAL A 241 -12.05 -4.50 7.96
CA VAL A 241 -10.64 -4.37 7.53
C VAL A 241 -10.10 -5.71 7.02
N ARG A 242 -9.48 -5.67 5.85
CA ARG A 242 -8.84 -6.82 5.25
C ARG A 242 -7.37 -6.96 5.65
N ILE A 243 -6.61 -5.88 5.53
CA ILE A 243 -5.16 -5.83 5.78
C ILE A 243 -4.72 -4.36 5.82
N LEU A 244 -3.57 -4.07 6.42
CA LEU A 244 -2.98 -2.72 6.48
C LEU A 244 -1.67 -2.67 5.71
N GLU A 245 -1.45 -1.59 5.00
CA GLU A 245 -0.20 -1.26 4.34
C GLU A 245 0.90 -0.90 5.32
N ILE A 246 2.13 -1.34 5.04
CA ILE A 246 3.32 -0.84 5.72
C ILE A 246 4.56 -0.89 4.82
N ASP A 247 5.33 0.19 4.79
CA ASP A 247 6.65 0.20 4.18
C ASP A 247 7.70 -0.35 5.13
N ILE A 248 8.41 -1.37 4.64
CA ILE A 248 9.55 -1.98 5.34
C ILE A 248 10.87 -1.36 4.86
N ASP A 249 10.98 -1.12 3.56
CA ASP A 249 12.14 -0.46 2.96
C ASP A 249 11.94 1.07 3.00
N ASP A 250 12.54 1.73 4.00
CA ASP A 250 12.40 3.16 4.22
C ASP A 250 13.75 3.75 4.73
N VAL A 251 13.80 5.05 4.95
CA VAL A 251 15.00 5.72 5.44
C VAL A 251 15.52 5.09 6.74
N PRO A 252 16.86 4.94 6.91
CA PRO A 252 17.43 4.25 8.07
C PRO A 252 17.03 4.85 9.43
N TRP A 253 16.70 6.13 9.47
CA TRP A 253 16.31 6.86 10.68
C TRP A 253 14.79 6.90 10.93
N LYS A 254 13.97 6.14 10.18
CA LYS A 254 12.50 6.10 10.35
C LYS A 254 12.09 5.81 11.80
N ASN A 255 12.79 4.89 12.44
CA ASN A 255 12.53 4.50 13.84
C ASN A 255 12.79 5.64 14.82
N ASP A 256 13.76 6.51 14.54
CA ASP A 256 14.17 7.58 15.44
C ASP A 256 13.18 8.75 15.49
N LEU A 257 12.27 8.82 14.51
CA LEU A 257 11.29 9.91 14.39
C LEU A 257 10.13 9.82 15.38
N VAL A 258 10.00 8.70 16.09
CA VAL A 258 8.89 8.42 17.02
C VAL A 258 9.42 7.98 18.39
N THR A 259 8.60 8.16 19.43
CA THR A 259 8.95 7.75 20.80
C THR A 259 8.75 6.26 21.06
N THR A 260 7.93 5.61 20.25
CA THR A 260 7.63 4.17 20.29
C THR A 260 7.54 3.66 18.87
N VAL A 261 8.31 2.63 18.53
CA VAL A 261 8.30 1.98 17.22
C VAL A 261 7.21 0.90 17.20
N PRO A 262 6.52 0.67 16.07
CA PRO A 262 5.55 -0.41 15.95
C PRO A 262 6.19 -1.78 16.21
N GLU A 263 5.55 -2.60 17.03
CA GLU A 263 5.93 -4.00 17.22
C GLU A 263 5.32 -4.84 16.09
N ILE A 264 6.17 -5.30 15.18
CA ILE A 264 5.77 -6.12 14.04
C ILE A 264 6.37 -7.51 14.20
N SER A 265 5.50 -8.51 14.20
CA SER A 265 5.88 -9.92 14.31
C SER A 265 5.04 -10.76 13.37
N ASN A 266 5.70 -11.64 12.59
CA ASN A 266 5.03 -12.54 11.64
C ASN A 266 4.04 -11.85 10.69
N GLY A 267 4.37 -10.63 10.23
CA GLY A 267 3.50 -9.85 9.36
C GLY A 267 2.27 -9.22 10.04
N TYR A 268 2.27 -9.13 11.37
CA TYR A 268 1.22 -8.47 12.16
C TYR A 268 1.80 -7.36 13.03
N MET A 269 1.00 -6.33 13.25
CA MET A 269 1.29 -5.21 14.16
C MET A 269 0.28 -5.24 15.31
N ASN A 270 0.77 -5.13 16.54
CA ASN A 270 -0.09 -5.00 17.72
C ASN A 270 -0.89 -3.69 17.68
N VAL A 271 -2.17 -3.77 18.04
CA VAL A 271 -3.04 -2.59 18.20
C VAL A 271 -2.53 -1.73 19.34
N PRO A 272 -2.41 -0.39 19.15
CA PRO A 272 -1.97 0.49 20.23
C PRO A 272 -2.94 0.53 21.41
N THR A 273 -2.44 0.28 22.62
CA THR A 273 -3.21 0.27 23.86
C THR A 273 -2.88 1.43 24.80
N THR A 274 -1.74 2.12 24.58
CA THR A 274 -1.34 3.25 25.44
C THR A 274 -2.08 4.54 25.08
N PRO A 275 -2.17 5.54 26.02
CA PRO A 275 -2.95 6.75 25.80
C PRO A 275 -2.60 7.52 24.53
N GLY A 276 -3.61 7.94 23.79
CA GLY A 276 -3.49 8.61 22.49
C GLY A 276 -3.28 7.61 21.37
N TRP A 277 -2.29 7.82 20.51
CA TRP A 277 -1.96 6.95 19.37
C TRP A 277 -1.02 5.80 19.72
N GLY A 278 -0.55 5.69 20.96
CA GLY A 278 0.46 4.70 21.33
C GLY A 278 1.91 5.13 21.08
N THR A 279 2.10 6.24 20.43
CA THR A 279 3.41 6.86 20.16
C THR A 279 3.31 8.38 20.18
N GLY A 280 4.47 9.04 20.12
CA GLY A 280 4.62 10.49 19.95
C GLY A 280 5.74 10.78 18.95
N LEU A 281 5.92 12.05 18.61
CA LEU A 281 7.02 12.51 17.78
C LEU A 281 8.29 12.71 18.63
N ASN A 282 9.43 12.26 18.13
CA ASN A 282 10.75 12.61 18.66
C ASN A 282 11.20 13.90 17.97
N LEU A 283 10.95 15.04 18.62
CA LEU A 283 11.20 16.36 18.03
C LEU A 283 12.68 16.64 17.79
N GLU A 284 13.59 16.09 18.61
CA GLU A 284 15.03 16.23 18.44
C GLU A 284 15.48 15.54 17.16
N SER A 285 15.15 14.28 16.99
CA SER A 285 15.48 13.52 15.79
C SER A 285 14.84 14.10 14.53
N ILE A 286 13.61 14.62 14.62
CA ILE A 286 12.96 15.30 13.49
C ILE A 286 13.74 16.54 13.06
N GLN A 287 14.31 17.33 14.02
CA GLN A 287 15.10 18.50 13.68
C GLN A 287 16.41 18.13 12.96
N ASP A 288 17.02 17.01 13.31
CA ASP A 288 18.25 16.52 12.66
C ASP A 288 17.99 16.07 11.21
N HIS A 289 16.75 15.70 10.89
CA HIS A 289 16.35 15.20 9.58
C HIS A 289 15.38 16.13 8.82
N LEU A 290 15.34 17.42 9.21
CA LEU A 290 14.52 18.39 8.50
C LEU A 290 14.90 18.48 7.03
N TRP A 291 13.87 18.50 6.16
CA TRP A 291 14.05 18.81 4.76
C TRP A 291 14.76 20.16 4.61
N GLN A 292 16.04 20.12 4.26
CA GLN A 292 16.78 21.32 3.88
C GLN A 292 16.30 21.70 2.49
N ASN A 293 15.53 22.78 2.42
CA ASN A 293 15.05 23.36 1.18
C ASN A 293 16.26 23.84 0.36
N ARG A 294 16.99 22.91 -0.26
CA ARG A 294 17.90 23.25 -1.35
C ARG A 294 16.98 23.77 -2.42
N ARG A 295 16.99 25.11 -2.64
CA ARG A 295 16.38 25.70 -3.80
C ARG A 295 16.81 24.85 -4.98
N ALA A 296 15.89 24.04 -5.51
CA ALA A 296 16.12 23.36 -6.75
C ALA A 296 16.38 24.46 -7.76
N ASN A 297 17.59 24.54 -8.26
CA ASN A 297 17.88 25.32 -9.46
C ASN A 297 17.16 24.55 -10.56
N TRP A 298 15.94 24.99 -10.86
CA TRP A 298 15.17 24.57 -12.03
C TRP A 298 15.79 25.16 -13.28
#